data_0fa912ea9ed24920fc95b730646920d5
#
_entry.id   0fa912ea9ed24920fc95b730646920d5
#
_cell.length_a   1.000
_cell.length_b   1.000
_cell.length_c   1.000
_cell.angle_alpha   90.00
_cell.angle_beta   90.00
_cell.angle_gamma   90.00
#
_symmetry.space_group_name_H-M   'P 1'
#
loop_
_entity.id
_entity.type
_entity.pdbx_description
1 polymer ?
#
loop_
_entity_poly.entity_id
_entity_poly.type
_entity_poly.pdbx_seq_one_letter_code
_entity_poly.pdbx_strand_id
1 'polypeptide(L)'
;LNILDLGDVQLNYREDGDLGGAPVVFANSLGTDFRLWDKILPLLPAGLRMIRYDKRGHGLSSCPKPPYSMGVLVHDAERLMDALEVRDALFVGLSIGGMIAQGLAVKRPDLVRAMVLSNTAAKIGTPEMWQGRLDTLAKGGIEALADAVMERWFSKAFRATPELIAWRNMLVRMPVDGYGGCCGAISGTDLFTPTSGLRLPLLGIAGSEDGSTPPDLVRETADLVPGSKFHLIRGAGHLPCVEQPEEYAAALSAFIREVGHV
;
A
#
# COMPACT_ATOMS: atom_id res chain seq x y z
N LEU A 1 16.67 10.80 8.08
CA LEU A 1 15.53 10.30 8.84
C LEU A 1 14.59 11.47 9.10
N ASN A 2 13.37 11.40 8.61
CA ASN A 2 12.35 12.42 8.85
C ASN A 2 11.21 11.81 9.67
N ILE A 3 10.96 12.39 10.84
CA ILE A 3 9.87 11.99 11.72
C ILE A 3 8.90 13.15 11.83
N LEU A 4 7.64 12.90 11.47
CA LEU A 4 6.53 13.83 11.67
C LEU A 4 5.79 13.43 12.94
N ASP A 5 5.77 14.31 13.93
CA ASP A 5 4.99 14.11 15.15
C ASP A 5 3.57 14.65 14.95
N LEU A 6 2.60 13.75 15.05
CA LEU A 6 1.18 14.04 14.93
C LEU A 6 0.44 14.00 16.28
N GLY A 7 1.20 13.91 17.40
CA GLY A 7 0.69 13.86 18.75
C GLY A 7 0.38 12.43 19.23
N ASP A 8 -0.54 11.76 18.59
CA ASP A 8 -0.91 10.37 18.90
C ASP A 8 -0.07 9.31 18.17
N VAL A 9 0.66 9.71 17.14
CA VAL A 9 1.57 8.89 16.35
C VAL A 9 2.72 9.71 15.78
N GLN A 10 3.91 9.12 15.71
CA GLN A 10 5.05 9.66 15.00
C GLN A 10 5.25 8.85 13.73
N LEU A 11 5.20 9.50 12.58
CA LEU A 11 5.36 8.88 11.27
C LEU A 11 6.75 9.10 10.72
N ASN A 12 7.45 8.01 10.39
CA ASN A 12 8.66 8.05 9.59
C ASN A 12 8.29 8.22 8.12
N TYR A 13 8.89 9.21 7.46
CA TYR A 13 8.65 9.46 6.04
C TYR A 13 9.93 9.85 5.32
N ARG A 14 9.86 9.81 4.00
CA ARG A 14 10.94 10.27 3.12
C ARG A 14 10.37 10.92 1.88
N GLU A 15 11.03 11.98 1.46
CA GLU A 15 10.80 12.63 0.18
C GLU A 15 11.99 12.35 -0.74
N ASP A 16 11.71 11.93 -1.96
CA ASP A 16 12.69 11.65 -3.00
C ASP A 16 12.30 12.41 -4.27
N GLY A 17 13.27 12.65 -5.14
CA GLY A 17 13.08 13.36 -6.42
C GLY A 17 13.10 14.87 -6.29
N ASP A 18 12.27 15.55 -7.07
CA ASP A 18 12.16 17.02 -7.11
C ASP A 18 11.15 17.50 -6.06
N LEU A 19 11.61 18.18 -5.02
CA LEU A 19 10.75 18.66 -3.94
C LEU A 19 9.71 19.71 -4.41
N GLY A 20 9.94 20.37 -5.54
CA GLY A 20 8.97 21.26 -6.19
C GLY A 20 8.11 20.58 -7.26
N GLY A 21 8.32 19.29 -7.48
CA GLY A 21 7.66 18.52 -8.53
C GLY A 21 6.24 18.09 -8.19
N ALA A 22 5.62 17.37 -9.13
CA ALA A 22 4.27 16.82 -8.97
C ALA A 22 4.25 15.72 -7.88
N PRO A 23 3.35 15.79 -6.88
CA PRO A 23 3.41 14.91 -5.72
C PRO A 23 2.87 13.51 -6.02
N VAL A 24 3.67 12.50 -5.68
CA VAL A 24 3.27 11.09 -5.66
C VAL A 24 3.44 10.55 -4.26
N VAL A 25 2.37 10.05 -3.66
CA VAL A 25 2.38 9.49 -2.30
C VAL A 25 2.25 7.97 -2.37
N PHE A 26 3.12 7.27 -1.64
CA PHE A 26 3.17 5.80 -1.63
C PHE A 26 2.79 5.24 -0.26
N ALA A 27 1.77 4.38 -0.24
CA ALA A 27 1.33 3.66 0.96
C ALA A 27 1.59 2.16 0.83
N ASN A 28 2.34 1.61 1.79
CA ASN A 28 2.91 0.26 1.77
C ASN A 28 1.89 -0.83 2.13
N SER A 29 2.21 -2.09 1.78
CA SER A 29 1.48 -3.28 2.20
C SER A 29 1.58 -3.53 3.72
N LEU A 30 0.69 -4.37 4.24
CA LEU A 30 0.76 -4.88 5.61
C LEU A 30 2.07 -5.66 5.82
N GLY A 31 2.79 -5.37 6.89
CA GLY A 31 4.05 -6.05 7.20
C GLY A 31 5.27 -5.56 6.41
N THR A 32 5.13 -4.46 5.64
CA THR A 32 6.24 -3.83 4.93
C THR A 32 6.44 -2.38 5.36
N ASP A 33 7.65 -1.86 5.22
CA ASP A 33 7.97 -0.45 5.36
C ASP A 33 8.19 0.24 4.00
N PHE A 34 8.52 1.52 3.98
CA PHE A 34 8.61 2.31 2.75
C PHE A 34 9.74 1.86 1.81
N ARG A 35 10.68 1.01 2.23
CA ARG A 35 11.69 0.39 1.35
C ARG A 35 11.06 -0.53 0.30
N LEU A 36 9.80 -0.89 0.48
CA LEU A 36 8.99 -1.58 -0.55
C LEU A 36 9.13 -0.95 -1.94
N TRP A 37 9.31 0.36 -2.00
CA TRP A 37 9.31 1.14 -3.23
C TRP A 37 10.70 1.42 -3.81
N ASP A 38 11.79 1.07 -3.08
CA ASP A 38 13.17 1.45 -3.44
C ASP A 38 13.56 1.10 -4.88
N LYS A 39 13.12 -0.06 -5.39
CA LYS A 39 13.49 -0.53 -6.73
C LYS A 39 12.83 0.28 -7.85
N ILE A 40 11.64 0.81 -7.63
CA ILE A 40 10.89 1.50 -8.69
C ILE A 40 11.19 3.01 -8.75
N LEU A 41 11.54 3.64 -7.65
CA LEU A 41 11.72 5.10 -7.63
C LEU A 41 12.73 5.61 -8.66
N PRO A 42 13.92 4.98 -8.84
CA PRO A 42 14.89 5.42 -9.84
C PRO A 42 14.42 5.26 -11.29
N LEU A 43 13.34 4.49 -11.50
CA LEU A 43 12.80 4.18 -12.84
C LEU A 43 11.62 5.09 -13.21
N LEU A 44 11.16 5.93 -12.28
CA LEU A 44 10.04 6.85 -12.51
C LEU A 44 10.50 8.13 -13.22
N PRO A 45 9.58 8.85 -13.90
CA PRO A 45 9.89 10.11 -14.58
C PRO A 45 10.50 11.16 -13.66
N ALA A 46 11.31 12.04 -14.22
CA ALA A 46 11.75 13.25 -13.54
C ALA A 46 10.57 14.22 -13.29
N GLY A 47 10.75 15.20 -12.41
CA GLY A 47 9.72 16.18 -12.07
C GLY A 47 8.69 15.70 -11.06
N LEU A 48 8.93 14.55 -10.41
CA LEU A 48 8.08 14.03 -9.35
C LEU A 48 8.65 14.35 -7.96
N ARG A 49 7.77 14.75 -7.04
CA ARG A 49 8.01 14.77 -5.59
C ARG A 49 7.44 13.47 -5.01
N MET A 50 8.29 12.50 -4.73
CA MET A 50 7.90 11.17 -4.28
C MET A 50 7.94 11.08 -2.75
N ILE A 51 6.78 10.87 -2.12
CA ILE A 51 6.62 10.84 -0.67
C ILE A 51 6.27 9.40 -0.26
N ARG A 52 7.10 8.84 0.59
CA ARG A 52 6.92 7.50 1.16
C ARG A 52 6.84 7.59 2.66
N TYR A 53 6.00 6.81 3.29
CA TYR A 53 5.88 6.80 4.75
C TYR A 53 5.65 5.40 5.29
N ASP A 54 6.07 5.19 6.51
CA ASP A 54 5.70 4.01 7.29
C ASP A 54 4.40 4.31 8.02
N LYS A 55 3.38 3.47 7.80
CA LYS A 55 2.13 3.60 8.56
C LYS A 55 2.36 3.27 10.03
N ARG A 56 1.48 3.74 10.93
CA ARG A 56 1.57 3.40 12.37
C ARG A 56 1.82 1.92 12.59
N GLY A 57 2.68 1.59 13.54
CA GLY A 57 3.03 0.22 13.88
C GLY A 57 3.88 -0.51 12.83
N HIS A 58 4.47 0.22 11.86
CA HIS A 58 5.33 -0.35 10.82
C HIS A 58 6.62 0.46 10.68
N GLY A 59 7.67 -0.20 10.19
CA GLY A 59 8.96 0.41 9.91
C GLY A 59 9.53 1.16 11.11
N LEU A 60 9.83 2.43 10.94
CA LEU A 60 10.36 3.31 12.00
C LEU A 60 9.30 4.26 12.57
N SER A 61 8.04 4.14 12.17
CA SER A 61 6.93 4.87 12.79
C SER A 61 6.61 4.30 14.17
N SER A 62 6.07 5.13 15.05
CA SER A 62 5.65 4.68 16.37
C SER A 62 4.51 3.67 16.30
N CYS A 63 4.39 2.84 17.33
CA CYS A 63 3.39 1.78 17.42
C CYS A 63 2.42 2.05 18.57
N PRO A 64 1.39 2.88 18.36
CA PRO A 64 0.33 3.07 19.36
C PRO A 64 -0.38 1.75 19.65
N LYS A 65 -1.00 1.64 20.82
CA LYS A 65 -1.76 0.44 21.17
C LYS A 65 -2.97 0.26 20.26
N PRO A 66 -3.25 -0.96 19.78
CA PRO A 66 -4.49 -1.26 19.04
C PRO A 66 -5.71 -1.11 19.98
N PRO A 67 -6.96 -1.04 19.44
CA PRO A 67 -7.33 -1.38 18.06
C PRO A 67 -7.08 -0.25 17.07
N TYR A 68 -6.78 -0.61 15.80
CA TYR A 68 -6.76 0.34 14.70
C TYR A 68 -8.01 0.17 13.83
N SER A 69 -8.44 1.26 13.21
CA SER A 69 -9.45 1.25 12.17
C SER A 69 -8.87 1.78 10.85
N MET A 70 -9.50 1.48 9.73
CA MET A 70 -9.10 2.08 8.45
C MET A 70 -9.20 3.61 8.49
N GLY A 71 -10.20 4.15 9.18
CA GLY A 71 -10.36 5.59 9.37
C GLY A 71 -9.15 6.24 10.05
N VAL A 72 -8.53 5.56 11.01
CA VAL A 72 -7.30 6.06 11.67
C VAL A 72 -6.11 6.04 10.69
N LEU A 73 -5.96 4.98 9.89
CA LEU A 73 -4.89 4.91 8.89
C LEU A 73 -5.05 5.95 7.78
N VAL A 74 -6.28 6.19 7.34
CA VAL A 74 -6.62 7.27 6.40
C VAL A 74 -6.30 8.64 7.01
N HIS A 75 -6.63 8.84 8.28
CA HIS A 75 -6.36 10.10 8.97
C HIS A 75 -4.86 10.36 9.14
N ASP A 76 -4.05 9.33 9.35
CA ASP A 76 -2.59 9.49 9.38
C ASP A 76 -2.04 9.97 8.03
N ALA A 77 -2.49 9.36 6.93
CA ALA A 77 -2.10 9.78 5.58
C ALA A 77 -2.56 11.22 5.28
N GLU A 78 -3.79 11.57 5.65
CA GLU A 78 -4.32 12.92 5.55
C GLU A 78 -3.44 13.95 6.27
N ARG A 79 -3.13 13.70 7.56
CA ARG A 79 -2.31 14.60 8.37
C ARG A 79 -0.87 14.73 7.84
N LEU A 80 -0.29 13.62 7.35
CA LEU A 80 1.01 13.65 6.71
C LEU A 80 0.99 14.57 5.47
N MET A 81 0.00 14.39 4.60
CA MET A 81 -0.12 15.21 3.39
C MET A 81 -0.41 16.68 3.71
N ASP A 82 -1.25 16.96 4.69
CA ASP A 82 -1.51 18.34 5.13
C ASP A 82 -0.25 18.99 5.73
N ALA A 83 0.52 18.29 6.54
CA ALA A 83 1.75 18.78 7.15
C ALA A 83 2.87 19.05 6.12
N LEU A 84 2.90 18.27 5.03
CA LEU A 84 3.83 18.43 3.92
C LEU A 84 3.30 19.36 2.81
N GLU A 85 2.15 20.00 3.03
CA GLU A 85 1.48 20.89 2.08
C GLU A 85 1.22 20.22 0.71
N VAL A 86 0.92 18.92 0.72
CA VAL A 86 0.64 18.12 -0.48
C VAL A 86 -0.83 18.28 -0.88
N ARG A 87 -1.07 18.59 -2.16
CA ARG A 87 -2.40 18.67 -2.79
C ARG A 87 -2.32 18.02 -4.16
N ASP A 88 -3.48 17.64 -4.69
CA ASP A 88 -3.60 17.07 -6.06
C ASP A 88 -2.60 15.94 -6.35
N ALA A 89 -2.33 15.07 -5.38
CA ALA A 89 -1.35 14.00 -5.51
C ALA A 89 -1.88 12.83 -6.35
N LEU A 90 -0.96 12.14 -7.01
CA LEU A 90 -1.16 10.76 -7.41
C LEU A 90 -0.90 9.88 -6.19
N PHE A 91 -1.90 9.11 -5.73
CA PHE A 91 -1.74 8.24 -4.57
C PHE A 91 -1.58 6.77 -5.02
N VAL A 92 -0.44 6.17 -4.70
CA VAL A 92 -0.10 4.78 -5.04
C VAL A 92 -0.23 3.94 -3.77
N GLY A 93 -1.23 3.08 -3.71
CA GLY A 93 -1.47 2.22 -2.56
C GLY A 93 -1.36 0.74 -2.90
N LEU A 94 -0.54 0.00 -2.15
CA LEU A 94 -0.42 -1.44 -2.28
C LEU A 94 -1.13 -2.13 -1.10
N SER A 95 -2.06 -3.06 -1.39
CA SER A 95 -2.77 -3.86 -0.40
C SER A 95 -3.55 -2.97 0.60
N ILE A 96 -3.26 -3.02 1.89
CA ILE A 96 -3.84 -2.08 2.88
C ILE A 96 -3.60 -0.62 2.47
N GLY A 97 -2.47 -0.31 1.82
CA GLY A 97 -2.20 1.01 1.28
C GLY A 97 -3.20 1.44 0.21
N GLY A 98 -3.71 0.48 -0.59
CA GLY A 98 -4.79 0.72 -1.54
C GLY A 98 -6.15 0.97 -0.88
N MET A 99 -6.42 0.35 0.28
CA MET A 99 -7.61 0.67 1.08
C MET A 99 -7.50 2.08 1.68
N ILE A 100 -6.30 2.47 2.13
CA ILE A 100 -6.04 3.84 2.60
C ILE A 100 -6.27 4.84 1.46
N ALA A 101 -5.77 4.56 0.25
CA ALA A 101 -5.98 5.39 -0.92
C ALA A 101 -7.46 5.62 -1.24
N GLN A 102 -8.26 4.55 -1.25
CA GLN A 102 -9.71 4.62 -1.47
C GLN A 102 -10.40 5.49 -0.41
N GLY A 103 -10.13 5.22 0.88
CA GLY A 103 -10.71 5.98 1.98
C GLY A 103 -10.32 7.47 1.95
N LEU A 104 -9.06 7.75 1.61
CA LEU A 104 -8.57 9.13 1.51
C LEU A 104 -9.19 9.88 0.33
N ALA A 105 -9.30 9.25 -0.84
CA ALA A 105 -9.90 9.85 -2.02
C ALA A 105 -11.39 10.22 -1.78
N VAL A 106 -12.11 9.40 -1.01
CA VAL A 106 -13.49 9.69 -0.62
C VAL A 106 -13.57 10.85 0.38
N LYS A 107 -12.67 10.85 1.38
CA LYS A 107 -12.68 11.83 2.47
C LYS A 107 -12.13 13.20 2.03
N ARG A 108 -11.07 13.20 1.23
CA ARG A 108 -10.29 14.39 0.86
C ARG A 108 -9.98 14.41 -0.64
N PRO A 109 -10.99 14.70 -1.48
CA PRO A 109 -10.80 14.76 -2.94
C PRO A 109 -9.82 15.86 -3.38
N ASP A 110 -9.54 16.85 -2.51
CA ASP A 110 -8.52 17.88 -2.72
C ASP A 110 -7.08 17.35 -2.59
N LEU A 111 -6.88 16.22 -1.92
CA LEU A 111 -5.56 15.60 -1.75
C LEU A 111 -5.24 14.60 -2.85
N VAL A 112 -6.24 13.90 -3.39
CA VAL A 112 -6.05 12.77 -4.32
C VAL A 112 -6.65 13.09 -5.67
N ARG A 113 -5.78 13.44 -6.63
CA ARG A 113 -6.16 13.73 -8.02
C ARG A 113 -6.33 12.48 -8.86
N ALA A 114 -5.49 11.49 -8.65
CA ALA A 114 -5.49 10.21 -9.35
C ALA A 114 -5.00 9.10 -8.40
N MET A 115 -5.35 7.87 -8.68
CA MET A 115 -5.10 6.75 -7.77
C MET A 115 -4.56 5.53 -8.50
N VAL A 116 -3.56 4.86 -7.90
CA VAL A 116 -3.11 3.53 -8.31
C VAL A 116 -3.43 2.54 -7.19
N LEU A 117 -4.23 1.56 -7.51
CA LEU A 117 -4.62 0.47 -6.63
C LEU A 117 -3.85 -0.79 -7.03
N SER A 118 -2.76 -1.07 -6.29
CA SER A 118 -1.91 -2.22 -6.55
C SER A 118 -2.23 -3.35 -5.58
N ASN A 119 -2.55 -4.53 -6.12
CA ASN A 119 -2.69 -5.76 -5.30
C ASN A 119 -3.55 -5.52 -4.05
N THR A 120 -4.74 -4.98 -4.26
CA THR A 120 -5.66 -4.53 -3.22
C THR A 120 -7.11 -4.81 -3.61
N ALA A 121 -8.03 -4.47 -2.74
CA ALA A 121 -9.46 -4.56 -2.99
C ALA A 121 -10.26 -3.56 -2.14
N ALA A 122 -11.54 -3.36 -2.50
CA ALA A 122 -12.49 -2.65 -1.66
C ALA A 122 -12.79 -3.39 -0.35
N LYS A 123 -12.67 -4.72 -0.38
CA LYS A 123 -12.77 -5.59 0.79
C LYS A 123 -11.79 -6.75 0.64
N ILE A 124 -10.98 -6.99 1.66
CA ILE A 124 -9.94 -8.04 1.63
C ILE A 124 -10.27 -9.10 2.68
N GLY A 125 -10.58 -10.31 2.21
CA GLY A 125 -10.85 -11.46 3.05
C GLY A 125 -12.17 -11.38 3.83
N THR A 126 -12.32 -12.28 4.78
CA THR A 126 -13.48 -12.35 5.68
C THR A 126 -13.07 -12.09 7.14
N PRO A 127 -14.01 -11.70 8.01
CA PRO A 127 -13.72 -11.54 9.44
C PRO A 127 -13.11 -12.80 10.06
N GLU A 128 -13.59 -13.98 9.68
CA GLU A 128 -13.12 -15.28 10.19
C GLU A 128 -11.66 -15.54 9.79
N MET A 129 -11.30 -15.24 8.53
CA MET A 129 -9.93 -15.38 8.04
C MET A 129 -8.98 -14.46 8.83
N TRP A 130 -9.37 -13.20 9.06
CA TRP A 130 -8.57 -12.25 9.82
C TRP A 130 -8.49 -12.62 11.30
N GLN A 131 -9.58 -13.11 11.90
CA GLN A 131 -9.56 -13.62 13.27
C GLN A 131 -8.59 -14.79 13.42
N GLY A 132 -8.61 -15.76 12.50
CA GLY A 132 -7.66 -16.88 12.48
C GLY A 132 -6.20 -16.41 12.41
N ARG A 133 -5.92 -15.35 11.64
CA ARG A 133 -4.59 -14.73 11.59
C ARG A 133 -4.21 -14.07 12.91
N LEU A 134 -5.12 -13.33 13.53
CA LEU A 134 -4.92 -12.71 14.84
C LEU A 134 -4.68 -13.76 15.94
N ASP A 135 -5.40 -14.88 15.90
CA ASP A 135 -5.23 -16.00 16.85
C ASP A 135 -3.83 -16.64 16.70
N THR A 136 -3.36 -16.81 15.46
CA THR A 136 -2.00 -17.30 15.19
C THR A 136 -0.95 -16.30 15.68
N LEU A 137 -1.16 -15.02 15.41
CA LEU A 137 -0.30 -13.94 15.85
C LEU A 137 -0.18 -13.89 17.38
N ALA A 138 -1.31 -14.04 18.09
CA ALA A 138 -1.34 -14.03 19.55
C ALA A 138 -0.60 -15.23 20.17
N LYS A 139 -0.57 -16.37 19.51
CA LYS A 139 0.08 -17.59 19.98
C LYS A 139 1.58 -17.64 19.73
N GLY A 140 2.03 -17.16 18.56
CA GLY A 140 3.40 -17.36 18.11
C GLY A 140 4.06 -16.13 17.51
N GLY A 141 3.46 -14.95 17.66
CA GLY A 141 3.99 -13.72 17.07
C GLY A 141 3.97 -13.73 15.55
N ILE A 142 4.65 -12.76 14.96
CA ILE A 142 4.72 -12.65 13.48
C ILE A 142 5.51 -13.81 12.87
N GLU A 143 6.47 -14.37 13.61
CA GLU A 143 7.28 -15.51 13.17
C GLU A 143 6.39 -16.70 12.78
N ALA A 144 5.31 -16.96 13.52
CA ALA A 144 4.37 -18.05 13.23
C ALA A 144 3.58 -17.84 11.91
N LEU A 145 3.54 -16.62 11.41
CA LEU A 145 2.87 -16.28 10.14
C LEU A 145 3.85 -16.18 8.96
N ALA A 146 5.15 -16.04 9.23
CA ALA A 146 6.11 -15.55 8.26
C ALA A 146 6.17 -16.39 6.97
N ASP A 147 6.29 -17.71 7.09
CA ASP A 147 6.45 -18.57 5.92
C ASP A 147 5.19 -18.57 5.04
N ALA A 148 4.00 -18.65 5.64
CA ALA A 148 2.74 -18.56 4.92
C ALA A 148 2.52 -17.17 4.28
N VAL A 149 3.06 -16.10 4.88
CA VAL A 149 3.04 -14.76 4.29
C VAL A 149 3.97 -14.69 3.08
N MET A 150 5.20 -15.23 3.18
CA MET A 150 6.13 -15.26 2.04
C MET A 150 5.55 -16.04 0.85
N GLU A 151 4.85 -17.16 1.10
CA GLU A 151 4.17 -17.91 0.04
C GLU A 151 3.07 -17.11 -0.67
N ARG A 152 2.33 -16.28 0.07
CA ARG A 152 1.28 -15.42 -0.51
C ARG A 152 1.83 -14.18 -1.20
N TRP A 153 2.97 -13.66 -0.72
CA TRP A 153 3.54 -12.42 -1.24
C TRP A 153 4.30 -12.61 -2.54
N PHE A 154 4.99 -13.73 -2.70
CA PHE A 154 5.96 -13.89 -3.76
C PHE A 154 5.69 -15.10 -4.65
N SER A 155 5.96 -14.93 -5.93
CA SER A 155 5.95 -15.99 -6.91
C SER A 155 6.93 -17.11 -6.53
N LYS A 156 6.70 -18.31 -7.07
CA LYS A 156 7.60 -19.44 -6.86
C LYS A 156 9.05 -19.11 -7.27
N ALA A 157 9.20 -18.37 -8.37
CA ALA A 157 10.51 -17.97 -8.88
C ALA A 157 11.23 -17.04 -7.90
N PHE A 158 10.57 -16.01 -7.38
CA PHE A 158 11.18 -15.09 -6.43
C PHE A 158 11.52 -15.76 -5.10
N ARG A 159 10.68 -16.69 -4.63
CA ARG A 159 10.94 -17.46 -3.40
C ARG A 159 12.19 -18.33 -3.46
N ALA A 160 12.71 -18.61 -4.65
CA ALA A 160 13.99 -19.33 -4.84
C ALA A 160 15.21 -18.38 -4.84
N THR A 161 15.01 -17.07 -4.71
CA THR A 161 16.12 -16.09 -4.70
C THR A 161 16.61 -15.83 -3.27
N PRO A 162 17.89 -15.45 -3.10
CA PRO A 162 18.40 -15.05 -1.78
C PRO A 162 17.74 -13.77 -1.22
N GLU A 163 17.10 -12.96 -2.06
CA GLU A 163 16.45 -11.73 -1.64
C GLU A 163 15.23 -11.99 -0.71
N LEU A 164 14.59 -13.15 -0.81
CA LEU A 164 13.46 -13.51 0.04
C LEU A 164 13.74 -13.32 1.53
N ILE A 165 14.97 -13.61 1.96
CA ILE A 165 15.34 -13.50 3.38
C ILE A 165 15.23 -12.06 3.90
N ALA A 166 15.49 -11.06 3.07
CA ALA A 166 15.36 -9.65 3.47
C ALA A 166 13.89 -9.27 3.72
N TRP A 167 12.98 -9.76 2.88
CA TRP A 167 11.54 -9.53 3.02
C TRP A 167 10.94 -10.27 4.21
N ARG A 168 11.39 -11.51 4.44
CA ARG A 168 11.03 -12.24 5.64
C ARG A 168 11.51 -11.51 6.91
N ASN A 169 12.75 -11.05 6.91
CA ASN A 169 13.33 -10.29 8.02
C ASN A 169 12.62 -8.94 8.25
N MET A 170 12.17 -8.27 7.19
CA MET A 170 11.35 -7.06 7.32
C MET A 170 10.04 -7.38 8.05
N LEU A 171 9.35 -8.42 7.62
CA LEU A 171 8.08 -8.84 8.22
C LEU A 171 8.21 -9.21 9.70
N VAL A 172 9.16 -10.09 10.05
CA VAL A 172 9.25 -10.62 11.42
C VAL A 172 9.73 -9.59 12.45
N ARG A 173 10.29 -8.47 11.97
CA ARG A 173 10.70 -7.34 12.83
C ARG A 173 9.60 -6.31 13.06
N MET A 174 8.43 -6.48 12.44
CA MET A 174 7.30 -5.56 12.70
C MET A 174 6.79 -5.74 14.13
N PRO A 175 6.37 -4.66 14.80
CA PRO A 175 5.69 -4.77 16.09
C PRO A 175 4.41 -5.62 15.97
N VAL A 176 4.23 -6.57 16.86
CA VAL A 176 3.05 -7.46 16.89
C VAL A 176 1.76 -6.64 16.99
N ASP A 177 1.74 -5.64 17.87
CA ASP A 177 0.59 -4.74 18.05
C ASP A 177 0.26 -3.95 16.78
N GLY A 178 1.29 -3.45 16.08
CA GLY A 178 1.12 -2.71 14.84
C GLY A 178 0.58 -3.58 13.70
N TYR A 179 1.15 -4.76 13.53
CA TYR A 179 0.68 -5.73 12.53
C TYR A 179 -0.75 -6.19 12.83
N GLY A 180 -1.03 -6.57 14.08
CA GLY A 180 -2.36 -7.01 14.52
C GLY A 180 -3.40 -5.90 14.44
N GLY A 181 -3.05 -4.67 14.82
CA GLY A 181 -3.91 -3.50 14.69
C GLY A 181 -4.32 -3.24 13.24
N CYS A 182 -3.38 -3.37 12.29
CA CYS A 182 -3.68 -3.27 10.86
C CYS A 182 -4.51 -4.44 10.34
N CYS A 183 -4.31 -5.67 10.83
CA CYS A 183 -5.20 -6.80 10.51
C CYS A 183 -6.65 -6.51 10.94
N GLY A 184 -6.84 -5.95 12.13
CA GLY A 184 -8.15 -5.51 12.61
C GLY A 184 -8.77 -4.42 11.74
N ALA A 185 -7.97 -3.44 11.32
CA ALA A 185 -8.42 -2.38 10.41
C ALA A 185 -8.91 -2.93 9.07
N ILE A 186 -8.19 -3.88 8.47
CA ILE A 186 -8.60 -4.53 7.20
C ILE A 186 -9.88 -5.32 7.41
N SER A 187 -9.95 -6.13 8.48
CA SER A 187 -11.11 -7.00 8.79
C SER A 187 -12.40 -6.22 8.90
N GLY A 188 -12.36 -5.03 9.49
CA GLY A 188 -13.52 -4.16 9.70
C GLY A 188 -13.90 -3.25 8.52
N THR A 189 -13.26 -3.42 7.35
CA THR A 189 -13.37 -2.47 6.23
C THR A 189 -14.12 -3.05 5.05
N ASP A 190 -15.10 -2.30 4.56
CA ASP A 190 -15.80 -2.51 3.30
C ASP A 190 -15.94 -1.16 2.58
N LEU A 191 -15.26 -1.03 1.45
CA LEU A 191 -15.18 0.21 0.66
C LEU A 191 -15.93 0.13 -0.68
N PHE A 192 -16.74 -0.90 -0.93
CA PHE A 192 -17.46 -1.05 -2.20
C PHE A 192 -18.31 0.18 -2.51
N THR A 193 -19.19 0.55 -1.59
CA THR A 193 -20.07 1.71 -1.79
C THR A 193 -19.31 3.03 -1.92
N PRO A 194 -18.40 3.40 -0.99
CA PRO A 194 -17.70 4.67 -1.12
C PRO A 194 -16.80 4.73 -2.36
N THR A 195 -16.12 3.64 -2.73
CA THR A 195 -15.28 3.60 -3.93
C THR A 195 -16.08 3.75 -5.21
N SER A 196 -17.29 3.17 -5.30
CA SER A 196 -18.16 3.30 -6.47
C SER A 196 -18.64 4.74 -6.73
N GLY A 197 -18.57 5.59 -5.72
CA GLY A 197 -18.88 7.02 -5.83
C GLY A 197 -17.74 7.87 -6.41
N LEU A 198 -16.51 7.34 -6.50
CA LEU A 198 -15.35 8.10 -6.97
C LEU A 198 -15.42 8.40 -8.48
N ARG A 199 -14.87 9.55 -8.86
CA ARG A 199 -14.77 10.02 -10.25
C ARG A 199 -13.42 10.65 -10.48
N LEU A 200 -12.36 9.84 -10.44
CA LEU A 200 -10.97 10.25 -10.67
C LEU A 200 -10.25 9.20 -11.52
N PRO A 201 -9.16 9.55 -12.22
CA PRO A 201 -8.36 8.57 -12.94
C PRO A 201 -7.84 7.50 -12.00
N LEU A 202 -8.01 6.23 -12.39
CA LEU A 202 -7.59 5.07 -11.60
C LEU A 202 -6.89 4.03 -12.47
N LEU A 203 -5.76 3.51 -11.98
CA LEU A 203 -5.08 2.34 -12.51
C LEU A 203 -5.07 1.22 -11.47
N GLY A 204 -5.67 0.08 -11.78
CA GLY A 204 -5.47 -1.17 -11.04
C GLY A 204 -4.23 -1.90 -11.53
N ILE A 205 -3.36 -2.34 -10.62
CA ILE A 205 -2.21 -3.21 -10.93
C ILE A 205 -2.32 -4.49 -10.12
N ALA A 206 -2.11 -5.64 -10.75
CA ALA A 206 -2.10 -6.93 -10.07
C ALA A 206 -0.97 -7.82 -10.56
N GLY A 207 -0.37 -8.60 -9.65
CA GLY A 207 0.51 -9.71 -10.00
C GLY A 207 -0.30 -10.96 -10.29
N SER A 208 0.05 -11.71 -11.34
CA SER A 208 -0.72 -12.90 -11.75
C SER A 208 -0.65 -14.06 -10.76
N GLU A 209 0.35 -14.07 -9.87
CA GLU A 209 0.57 -15.10 -8.84
C GLU A 209 0.27 -14.59 -7.43
N ASP A 210 -0.50 -13.50 -7.30
CA ASP A 210 -0.86 -12.94 -5.99
C ASP A 210 -1.76 -13.89 -5.19
N GLY A 211 -1.23 -14.40 -4.08
CA GLY A 211 -1.96 -15.27 -3.16
C GLY A 211 -2.76 -14.56 -2.07
N SER A 212 -2.74 -13.21 -2.05
CA SER A 212 -3.44 -12.39 -1.06
C SER A 212 -4.65 -11.68 -1.65
N THR A 213 -4.46 -11.01 -2.78
CA THR A 213 -5.50 -10.28 -3.52
C THR A 213 -5.39 -10.65 -5.01
N PRO A 214 -6.00 -11.76 -5.42
CA PRO A 214 -5.93 -12.24 -6.80
C PRO A 214 -6.36 -11.19 -7.84
N PRO A 215 -5.89 -11.27 -9.09
CA PRO A 215 -6.14 -10.27 -10.12
C PRO A 215 -7.60 -9.90 -10.33
N ASP A 216 -8.50 -10.87 -10.22
CA ASP A 216 -9.95 -10.64 -10.39
C ASP A 216 -10.50 -9.71 -9.31
N LEU A 217 -10.01 -9.83 -8.08
CA LEU A 217 -10.42 -8.97 -6.96
C LEU A 217 -9.93 -7.53 -7.15
N VAL A 218 -8.71 -7.35 -7.67
CA VAL A 218 -8.17 -6.03 -8.00
C VAL A 218 -8.97 -5.40 -9.14
N ARG A 219 -9.28 -6.18 -10.17
CA ARG A 219 -10.08 -5.74 -11.32
C ARG A 219 -11.49 -5.33 -10.89
N GLU A 220 -12.17 -6.16 -10.10
CA GLU A 220 -13.49 -5.86 -9.56
C GLU A 220 -13.50 -4.52 -8.83
N THR A 221 -12.48 -4.26 -8.01
CA THR A 221 -12.34 -3.00 -7.30
C THR A 221 -12.09 -1.82 -8.23
N ALA A 222 -11.19 -1.97 -9.22
CA ALA A 222 -10.92 -0.91 -10.18
C ALA A 222 -12.17 -0.57 -11.01
N ASP A 223 -12.94 -1.58 -11.42
CA ASP A 223 -14.16 -1.43 -12.23
C ASP A 223 -15.30 -0.68 -11.49
N LEU A 224 -15.20 -0.51 -10.16
CA LEU A 224 -16.11 0.37 -9.41
C LEU A 224 -15.99 1.84 -9.83
N VAL A 225 -14.84 2.24 -10.36
CA VAL A 225 -14.58 3.63 -10.78
C VAL A 225 -14.64 3.72 -12.31
N PRO A 226 -15.63 4.44 -12.86
CA PRO A 226 -15.78 4.55 -14.31
C PRO A 226 -14.52 5.09 -15.00
N GLY A 227 -14.13 4.45 -16.10
CA GLY A 227 -12.95 4.83 -16.88
C GLY A 227 -11.62 4.35 -16.27
N SER A 228 -11.65 3.53 -15.21
CA SER A 228 -10.46 2.90 -14.65
C SER A 228 -9.74 2.02 -15.69
N LYS A 229 -8.43 1.86 -15.47
CA LYS A 229 -7.57 0.96 -16.23
C LYS A 229 -7.08 -0.17 -15.37
N PHE A 230 -6.64 -1.24 -16.02
CA PHE A 230 -6.09 -2.40 -15.32
C PHE A 230 -4.86 -2.93 -16.04
N HIS A 231 -3.80 -3.21 -15.30
CA HIS A 231 -2.56 -3.81 -15.78
C HIS A 231 -2.22 -5.07 -14.98
N LEU A 232 -2.01 -6.18 -15.69
CA LEU A 232 -1.63 -7.46 -15.10
C LEU A 232 -0.13 -7.70 -15.31
N ILE A 233 0.63 -7.79 -14.22
CA ILE A 233 2.05 -8.14 -14.24
C ILE A 233 2.18 -9.66 -14.11
N ARG A 234 2.60 -10.31 -15.21
CA ARG A 234 2.70 -11.78 -15.26
C ARG A 234 3.92 -12.28 -14.49
N GLY A 235 3.77 -13.38 -13.76
CA GLY A 235 4.84 -14.01 -12.99
C GLY A 235 5.24 -13.24 -11.73
N ALA A 236 4.45 -12.26 -11.30
CA ALA A 236 4.64 -11.56 -10.04
C ALA A 236 3.54 -11.93 -9.04
N GLY A 237 3.87 -11.95 -7.77
CA GLY A 237 2.95 -12.13 -6.66
C GLY A 237 2.35 -10.81 -6.16
N HIS A 238 2.19 -10.72 -4.85
CA HIS A 238 1.56 -9.60 -4.15
C HIS A 238 2.40 -8.32 -4.14
N LEU A 239 3.72 -8.43 -4.30
CA LEU A 239 4.64 -7.29 -4.30
C LEU A 239 5.31 -7.12 -5.68
N PRO A 240 4.54 -6.83 -6.75
CA PRO A 240 5.09 -6.77 -8.11
C PRO A 240 6.12 -5.65 -8.29
N CYS A 241 6.07 -4.59 -7.50
CA CYS A 241 7.09 -3.52 -7.47
C CYS A 241 8.46 -4.02 -7.00
N VAL A 242 8.51 -5.18 -6.33
CA VAL A 242 9.74 -5.87 -5.89
C VAL A 242 10.21 -6.90 -6.90
N GLU A 243 9.26 -7.70 -7.40
CA GLU A 243 9.56 -8.85 -8.27
C GLU A 243 9.82 -8.46 -9.73
N GLN A 244 9.08 -7.48 -10.22
CA GLN A 244 9.09 -7.00 -11.62
C GLN A 244 9.13 -5.45 -11.63
N PRO A 245 10.18 -4.83 -11.04
CA PRO A 245 10.20 -3.37 -10.83
C PRO A 245 10.17 -2.58 -12.14
N GLU A 246 10.79 -3.09 -13.22
CA GLU A 246 10.80 -2.42 -14.51
C GLU A 246 9.40 -2.37 -15.14
N GLU A 247 8.67 -3.49 -15.13
CA GLU A 247 7.30 -3.54 -15.67
C GLU A 247 6.34 -2.71 -14.81
N TYR A 248 6.48 -2.78 -13.48
CA TYR A 248 5.69 -1.97 -12.56
C TYR A 248 5.92 -0.48 -12.80
N ALA A 249 7.18 -0.05 -12.86
CA ALA A 249 7.53 1.35 -13.09
C ALA A 249 7.11 1.83 -14.49
N ALA A 250 7.17 0.98 -15.51
CA ALA A 250 6.68 1.31 -16.86
C ALA A 250 5.18 1.56 -16.87
N ALA A 251 4.38 0.68 -16.22
CA ALA A 251 2.93 0.83 -16.12
C ALA A 251 2.55 2.11 -15.34
N LEU A 252 3.21 2.35 -14.21
CA LEU A 252 3.00 3.55 -13.40
C LEU A 252 3.39 4.82 -14.16
N SER A 253 4.54 4.81 -14.84
CA SER A 253 5.02 5.97 -15.63
C SER A 253 4.11 6.30 -16.81
N ALA A 254 3.56 5.27 -17.47
CA ALA A 254 2.59 5.47 -18.55
C ALA A 254 1.31 6.14 -18.02
N PHE A 255 0.82 5.68 -16.88
CA PHE A 255 -0.36 6.28 -16.24
C PHE A 255 -0.10 7.72 -15.76
N ILE A 256 1.05 7.99 -15.15
CA ILE A 256 1.47 9.34 -14.72
C ILE A 256 1.40 10.33 -15.90
N ARG A 257 1.97 9.97 -17.06
CA ARG A 257 1.95 10.82 -18.26
C ARG A 257 0.55 10.96 -18.84
N GLU A 258 -0.20 9.88 -18.89
CA GLU A 258 -1.56 9.88 -19.44
C GLU A 258 -2.51 10.80 -18.69
N VAL A 259 -2.42 10.82 -17.35
CA VAL A 259 -3.24 11.72 -16.54
C VAL A 259 -2.68 13.15 -16.47
N GLY A 260 -1.59 13.44 -17.18
CA GLY A 260 -0.94 14.75 -17.20
C GLY A 260 -0.45 15.16 -15.81
N HIS A 261 0.16 14.23 -15.08
CA HIS A 261 0.72 14.52 -13.76
C HIS A 261 2.13 15.13 -13.86
N VAL A 262 2.88 14.70 -14.89
CA VAL A 262 4.13 15.31 -15.41
C VAL A 262 4.18 15.17 -16.92
#